data_b557b78250c61102c2cc5654ef748bd7
#
_entry.id   b557b78250c61102c2cc5654ef748bd7
#
_cell.length_a   1.000
_cell.length_b   1.000
_cell.length_c   1.000
_cell.angle_alpha   90.00
_cell.angle_beta   90.00
_cell.angle_gamma   90.00
#
_symmetry.space_group_name_H-M   'P 1'
#
loop_
_entity.id
_entity.type
_entity.pdbx_description
1 polymer ?
#
loop_
_entity_poly.entity_id
_entity_poly.type
_entity_poly.pdbx_seq_one_letter_code
_entity_poly.pdbx_strand_id
1 'polypeptide(L)'
;MLVSATEMLKKAKAGHYAVGQFNINNLEWTKAILQTAQECNSPVILGVSEGAGKYMTGYKTVVGMVNGMLEELNITVPVALHLDHGSYEGCLKCVEAGFSSIMFDGSHYPIEENVAKTTELVKIVKEHGMSLEAEVGSIGGEEDGVIGAGECADPKECKMIADLGVDFLAAGIGNIHGKYPANWKGLSFETLAAVQELTGELPLVLHGGTGIPADQIKKAIDLGVSKINVNTECQLAFADATRKYIEAGKDLEGKGFDPRKLLAPGAEAIKATVKEKMEIFGSIDKA
;
A
#
# COMPACT_ATOMS: atom_id res chain seq x y z
N MET A 1 -5.67 -16.60 -6.67
CA MET A 1 -6.93 -16.12 -6.06
C MET A 1 -6.58 -15.04 -5.05
N LEU A 2 -7.33 -13.93 -5.01
CA LEU A 2 -7.15 -12.88 -4.01
C LEU A 2 -7.42 -13.40 -2.60
N VAL A 3 -6.62 -12.92 -1.63
CA VAL A 3 -6.78 -13.24 -0.21
C VAL A 3 -6.92 -11.97 0.62
N SER A 4 -7.55 -12.06 1.79
CA SER A 4 -7.51 -11.00 2.81
C SER A 4 -6.07 -10.75 3.25
N ALA A 5 -5.75 -9.51 3.62
CA ALA A 5 -4.43 -9.17 4.13
C ALA A 5 -4.21 -9.59 5.60
N THR A 6 -5.26 -10.02 6.31
CA THR A 6 -5.22 -10.30 7.75
C THR A 6 -4.09 -11.28 8.13
N GLU A 7 -4.08 -12.47 7.52
CA GLU A 7 -3.12 -13.52 7.91
C GLU A 7 -1.69 -13.20 7.47
N MET A 8 -1.51 -12.60 6.27
CA MET A 8 -0.16 -12.23 5.82
C MET A 8 0.46 -11.15 6.71
N LEU A 9 -0.33 -10.22 7.25
CA LEU A 9 0.18 -9.17 8.12
C LEU A 9 0.41 -9.65 9.56
N LYS A 10 -0.39 -10.58 10.08
CA LYS A 10 -0.10 -11.26 11.34
C LYS A 10 1.20 -12.04 11.28
N LYS A 11 1.43 -12.80 10.19
CA LYS A 11 2.69 -13.50 9.95
C LYS A 11 3.87 -12.52 9.83
N ALA A 12 3.68 -11.38 9.14
CA ALA A 12 4.69 -10.35 8.99
C ALA A 12 5.09 -9.78 10.36
N LYS A 13 4.13 -9.43 11.19
CA LYS A 13 4.39 -8.94 12.54
C LYS A 13 5.14 -9.95 13.38
N ALA A 14 4.66 -11.19 13.44
CA ALA A 14 5.31 -12.26 14.21
C ALA A 14 6.71 -12.61 13.69
N GLY A 15 6.93 -12.45 12.38
CA GLY A 15 8.21 -12.74 11.71
C GLY A 15 9.17 -11.55 11.62
N HIS A 16 8.82 -10.37 12.17
CA HIS A 16 9.62 -9.15 12.09
C HIS A 16 10.02 -8.77 10.66
N TYR A 17 9.05 -8.76 9.74
CA TYR A 17 9.17 -8.24 8.38
C TYR A 17 7.92 -7.44 8.02
N ALA A 18 7.93 -6.73 6.90
CA ALA A 18 6.74 -6.05 6.41
C ALA A 18 6.38 -6.51 5.00
N VAL A 19 5.08 -6.60 4.72
CA VAL A 19 4.56 -6.81 3.37
C VAL A 19 4.49 -5.46 2.66
N GLY A 20 5.04 -5.38 1.45
CA GLY A 20 4.92 -4.18 0.62
C GLY A 20 3.52 -4.03 0.03
N GLN A 21 2.94 -2.84 0.19
CA GLN A 21 1.84 -2.39 -0.66
C GLN A 21 2.40 -1.53 -1.77
N PHE A 22 2.17 -1.91 -3.01
CA PHE A 22 2.54 -1.13 -4.19
C PHE A 22 1.26 -0.70 -4.90
N ASN A 23 1.13 0.62 -5.14
CA ASN A 23 -0.04 1.16 -5.83
C ASN A 23 -0.01 0.78 -7.31
N ILE A 24 -1.16 0.42 -7.84
CA ILE A 24 -1.35 0.09 -9.27
C ILE A 24 -2.19 1.15 -9.97
N ASN A 25 -1.81 1.49 -11.20
CA ASN A 25 -2.51 2.48 -12.01
C ASN A 25 -2.97 1.95 -13.37
N ASN A 26 -2.41 0.82 -13.82
CA ASN A 26 -2.67 0.22 -15.13
C ASN A 26 -2.13 -1.21 -15.21
N LEU A 27 -2.18 -1.78 -16.42
CA LEU A 27 -1.73 -3.14 -16.72
C LEU A 27 -0.22 -3.31 -16.46
N GLU A 28 0.61 -2.35 -16.86
CA GLU A 28 2.08 -2.42 -16.74
C GLU A 28 2.52 -2.49 -15.28
N TRP A 29 1.95 -1.64 -14.41
CA TRP A 29 2.19 -1.66 -12.96
C TRP A 29 1.80 -2.98 -12.34
N THR A 30 0.56 -3.42 -12.59
CA THR A 30 -0.01 -4.63 -12.01
C THR A 30 0.83 -5.86 -12.39
N LYS A 31 1.17 -5.99 -13.67
CA LYS A 31 1.99 -7.08 -14.19
C LYS A 31 3.39 -7.09 -13.55
N ALA A 32 4.06 -5.94 -13.53
CA ALA A 32 5.42 -5.81 -12.99
C ALA A 32 5.48 -6.21 -11.51
N ILE A 33 4.52 -5.74 -10.71
CA ILE A 33 4.45 -6.03 -9.27
C ILE A 33 4.17 -7.52 -9.03
N LEU A 34 3.19 -8.10 -9.72
CA LEU A 34 2.82 -9.51 -9.55
C LEU A 34 3.95 -10.45 -9.98
N GLN A 35 4.62 -10.19 -11.10
CA GLN A 35 5.77 -10.98 -11.53
C GLN A 35 6.91 -10.92 -10.53
N THR A 36 7.22 -9.73 -10.01
CA THR A 36 8.29 -9.58 -9.00
C THR A 36 7.94 -10.30 -7.70
N ALA A 37 6.69 -10.19 -7.23
CA ALA A 37 6.23 -10.89 -6.04
C ALA A 37 6.37 -12.43 -6.19
N GLN A 38 5.99 -12.96 -7.36
CA GLN A 38 6.13 -14.39 -7.66
C GLN A 38 7.60 -14.81 -7.74
N GLU A 39 8.45 -14.04 -8.43
CA GLU A 39 9.89 -14.31 -8.55
C GLU A 39 10.61 -14.27 -7.19
N CYS A 40 10.18 -13.37 -6.29
CA CYS A 40 10.74 -13.21 -4.96
C CYS A 40 10.10 -14.14 -3.90
N ASN A 41 9.11 -14.95 -4.28
CA ASN A 41 8.34 -15.75 -3.34
C ASN A 41 7.85 -14.91 -2.13
N SER A 42 7.32 -13.70 -2.42
CA SER A 42 6.92 -12.71 -1.44
C SER A 42 5.42 -12.47 -1.47
N PRO A 43 4.72 -12.39 -0.33
CA PRO A 43 3.36 -11.87 -0.30
C PRO A 43 3.37 -10.41 -0.74
N VAL A 44 2.26 -9.94 -1.31
CA VAL A 44 2.15 -8.57 -1.81
C VAL A 44 0.72 -8.03 -1.69
N ILE A 45 0.62 -6.71 -1.49
CA ILE A 45 -0.63 -5.97 -1.48
C ILE A 45 -0.62 -5.02 -2.69
N LEU A 46 -1.66 -5.11 -3.53
CA LEU A 46 -1.90 -4.18 -4.62
C LEU A 46 -2.81 -3.07 -4.12
N GLY A 47 -2.28 -1.86 -3.97
CA GLY A 47 -3.02 -0.69 -3.52
C GLY A 47 -3.73 0.02 -4.69
N VAL A 48 -4.96 0.43 -4.49
CA VAL A 48 -5.75 1.20 -5.46
C VAL A 48 -6.37 2.37 -4.75
N SER A 49 -5.94 3.60 -5.05
CA SER A 49 -6.62 4.80 -4.57
C SER A 49 -7.93 5.04 -5.33
N GLU A 50 -8.81 5.88 -4.80
CA GLU A 50 -10.05 6.25 -5.51
C GLU A 50 -9.76 6.90 -6.86
N GLY A 51 -8.72 7.74 -6.94
CA GLY A 51 -8.27 8.36 -8.19
C GLY A 51 -7.78 7.32 -9.20
N ALA A 52 -6.98 6.35 -8.77
CA ALA A 52 -6.52 5.25 -9.61
C ALA A 52 -7.68 4.36 -10.08
N GLY A 53 -8.62 4.05 -9.19
CA GLY A 53 -9.85 3.31 -9.53
C GLY A 53 -10.67 4.01 -10.60
N LYS A 54 -10.85 5.33 -10.48
CA LYS A 54 -11.52 6.17 -11.48
C LYS A 54 -10.75 6.21 -12.80
N TYR A 55 -9.43 6.36 -12.76
CA TYR A 55 -8.57 6.34 -13.94
C TYR A 55 -8.67 5.01 -14.70
N MET A 56 -8.70 3.90 -14.01
CA MET A 56 -8.89 2.56 -14.59
C MET A 56 -10.35 2.22 -14.92
N THR A 57 -11.23 3.23 -15.00
CA THR A 57 -12.66 3.16 -15.36
C THR A 57 -13.59 2.57 -14.32
N GLY A 58 -13.09 2.10 -13.19
CA GLY A 58 -13.89 1.61 -12.07
C GLY A 58 -13.33 0.37 -11.40
N TYR A 59 -13.78 0.10 -10.19
CA TYR A 59 -13.27 -0.99 -9.35
C TYR A 59 -13.52 -2.39 -9.94
N LYS A 60 -14.62 -2.60 -10.65
CA LYS A 60 -14.89 -3.89 -11.33
C LYS A 60 -13.88 -4.17 -12.44
N THR A 61 -13.43 -3.13 -13.17
CA THR A 61 -12.35 -3.26 -14.17
C THR A 61 -11.04 -3.64 -13.49
N VAL A 62 -10.71 -3.02 -12.36
CA VAL A 62 -9.52 -3.36 -11.57
C VAL A 62 -9.55 -4.82 -11.11
N VAL A 63 -10.66 -5.25 -10.53
CA VAL A 63 -10.84 -6.65 -10.06
C VAL A 63 -10.71 -7.64 -11.22
N GLY A 64 -11.33 -7.35 -12.37
CA GLY A 64 -11.25 -8.19 -13.57
C GLY A 64 -9.82 -8.30 -14.11
N MET A 65 -9.11 -7.18 -14.20
CA MET A 65 -7.70 -7.14 -14.63
C MET A 65 -6.80 -7.94 -13.69
N VAL A 66 -6.92 -7.72 -12.38
CA VAL A 66 -6.08 -8.41 -11.38
C VAL A 66 -6.36 -9.91 -11.38
N ASN A 67 -7.61 -10.33 -11.34
CA ASN A 67 -7.97 -11.76 -11.35
C ASN A 67 -7.47 -12.46 -12.63
N GLY A 68 -7.65 -11.85 -13.80
CA GLY A 68 -7.11 -12.39 -15.05
C GLY A 68 -5.60 -12.54 -15.01
N MET A 69 -4.87 -11.57 -14.47
CA MET A 69 -3.41 -11.67 -14.34
C MET A 69 -2.97 -12.74 -13.33
N LEU A 70 -3.67 -12.89 -12.20
CA LEU A 70 -3.35 -13.94 -11.24
C LEU A 70 -3.43 -15.33 -11.87
N GLU A 71 -4.43 -15.56 -12.74
CA GLU A 71 -4.61 -16.81 -13.46
C GLU A 71 -3.58 -16.98 -14.57
N GLU A 72 -3.47 -16.05 -15.50
CA GLU A 72 -2.61 -16.17 -16.69
C GLU A 72 -1.10 -16.18 -16.34
N LEU A 73 -0.69 -15.49 -15.27
CA LEU A 73 0.70 -15.49 -14.80
C LEU A 73 1.00 -16.63 -13.81
N ASN A 74 0.02 -17.48 -13.47
CA ASN A 74 0.15 -18.54 -12.49
C ASN A 74 0.70 -18.05 -11.15
N ILE A 75 0.14 -16.97 -10.63
CA ILE A 75 0.57 -16.37 -9.36
C ILE A 75 0.09 -17.25 -8.19
N THR A 76 1.03 -17.75 -7.41
CA THR A 76 0.80 -18.65 -6.26
C THR A 76 1.06 -17.99 -4.93
N VAL A 77 1.83 -16.90 -4.90
CA VAL A 77 2.07 -16.12 -3.67
C VAL A 77 0.78 -15.44 -3.20
N PRO A 78 0.62 -15.19 -1.89
CA PRO A 78 -0.53 -14.45 -1.37
C PRO A 78 -0.59 -13.03 -1.93
N VAL A 79 -1.73 -12.66 -2.52
CA VAL A 79 -1.99 -11.32 -3.07
C VAL A 79 -3.29 -10.78 -2.50
N ALA A 80 -3.24 -9.60 -1.89
CA ALA A 80 -4.42 -8.83 -1.51
C ALA A 80 -4.64 -7.66 -2.47
N LEU A 81 -5.88 -7.43 -2.87
CA LEU A 81 -6.30 -6.22 -3.60
C LEU A 81 -6.96 -5.28 -2.60
N HIS A 82 -6.37 -4.12 -2.41
CA HIS A 82 -6.63 -3.21 -1.30
C HIS A 82 -7.02 -1.82 -1.78
N LEU A 83 -8.15 -1.29 -1.30
CA LEU A 83 -8.48 0.13 -1.44
C LEU A 83 -7.56 0.94 -0.52
N ASP A 84 -6.87 1.92 -1.08
CA ASP A 84 -5.93 2.80 -0.38
C ASP A 84 -6.57 4.18 -0.17
N HIS A 85 -6.56 4.71 1.04
CA HIS A 85 -7.21 5.97 1.44
C HIS A 85 -8.67 6.10 0.98
N GLY A 86 -9.50 5.10 1.31
CA GLY A 86 -10.90 5.08 0.89
C GLY A 86 -11.81 5.97 1.73
N SER A 87 -12.73 6.68 1.07
CA SER A 87 -13.91 7.23 1.71
C SER A 87 -14.84 6.10 2.17
N TYR A 88 -15.80 6.39 3.05
CA TYR A 88 -16.80 5.42 3.47
C TYR A 88 -17.55 4.80 2.28
N GLU A 89 -17.98 5.66 1.32
CA GLU A 89 -18.64 5.20 0.09
C GLU A 89 -17.70 4.39 -0.82
N GLY A 90 -16.43 4.79 -0.93
CA GLY A 90 -15.40 4.06 -1.68
C GLY A 90 -15.21 2.65 -1.12
N CYS A 91 -15.18 2.52 0.20
CA CYS A 91 -15.12 1.23 0.88
C CYS A 91 -16.29 0.32 0.48
N LEU A 92 -17.52 0.80 0.54
CA LEU A 92 -18.71 0.01 0.17
C LEU A 92 -18.68 -0.42 -1.30
N LYS A 93 -18.26 0.47 -2.21
CA LYS A 93 -18.13 0.15 -3.65
C LYS A 93 -17.05 -0.92 -3.90
N CYS A 94 -15.95 -0.90 -3.15
CA CYS A 94 -14.89 -1.91 -3.27
C CYS A 94 -15.34 -3.28 -2.73
N VAL A 95 -16.11 -3.32 -1.64
CA VAL A 95 -16.76 -4.54 -1.16
C VAL A 95 -17.64 -5.15 -2.26
N GLU A 96 -18.52 -4.33 -2.86
CA GLU A 96 -19.39 -4.78 -3.96
C GLU A 96 -18.62 -5.24 -5.21
N ALA A 97 -17.48 -4.60 -5.50
CA ALA A 97 -16.68 -4.91 -6.67
C ALA A 97 -15.86 -6.22 -6.53
N GLY A 98 -15.62 -6.70 -5.30
CA GLY A 98 -14.87 -7.92 -5.03
C GLY A 98 -13.41 -7.70 -4.65
N PHE A 99 -13.08 -6.58 -4.03
CA PHE A 99 -11.78 -6.39 -3.35
C PHE A 99 -11.64 -7.38 -2.20
N SER A 100 -10.41 -7.69 -1.81
CA SER A 100 -10.14 -8.57 -0.66
C SER A 100 -9.73 -7.81 0.61
N SER A 101 -9.51 -6.51 0.50
CA SER A 101 -9.06 -5.64 1.57
C SER A 101 -9.44 -4.20 1.29
N ILE A 102 -9.72 -3.41 2.32
CA ILE A 102 -10.01 -1.98 2.19
C ILE A 102 -9.38 -1.19 3.32
N MET A 103 -9.02 0.07 3.05
CA MET A 103 -8.71 1.06 4.05
C MET A 103 -9.81 2.11 4.10
N PHE A 104 -10.31 2.37 5.30
CA PHE A 104 -11.13 3.54 5.58
C PHE A 104 -10.27 4.64 6.18
N ASP A 105 -10.10 5.73 5.44
CA ASP A 105 -9.43 6.92 5.92
C ASP A 105 -10.40 7.82 6.69
N GLY A 106 -10.51 7.55 7.98
CA GLY A 106 -11.31 8.34 8.91
C GLY A 106 -10.52 9.43 9.65
N SER A 107 -9.25 9.63 9.31
CA SER A 107 -8.33 10.54 10.03
C SER A 107 -8.77 12.01 10.02
N HIS A 108 -9.52 12.42 9.02
CA HIS A 108 -10.03 13.78 8.88
C HIS A 108 -11.36 14.03 9.61
N TYR A 109 -11.99 12.99 10.17
CA TYR A 109 -13.18 13.13 11.02
C TYR A 109 -12.79 13.26 12.51
N PRO A 110 -13.65 13.84 13.35
CA PRO A 110 -13.54 13.69 14.80
C PRO A 110 -13.51 12.21 15.17
N ILE A 111 -12.78 11.86 16.24
CA ILE A 111 -12.57 10.46 16.62
C ILE A 111 -13.87 9.69 16.81
N GLU A 112 -14.92 10.31 17.34
CA GLU A 112 -16.22 9.66 17.55
C GLU A 112 -16.87 9.26 16.22
N GLU A 113 -16.71 10.06 15.17
CA GLU A 113 -17.24 9.76 13.85
C GLU A 113 -16.39 8.68 13.15
N ASN A 114 -15.04 8.75 13.28
CA ASN A 114 -14.15 7.69 12.81
C ASN A 114 -14.52 6.34 13.47
N VAL A 115 -14.69 6.31 14.78
CA VAL A 115 -15.13 5.12 15.52
C VAL A 115 -16.45 4.58 15.01
N ALA A 116 -17.46 5.44 14.82
CA ALA A 116 -18.78 5.02 14.36
C ALA A 116 -18.73 4.36 12.97
N LYS A 117 -18.10 5.03 12.00
CA LYS A 117 -17.97 4.54 10.62
C LYS A 117 -17.12 3.26 10.55
N THR A 118 -15.99 3.22 11.28
CA THR A 118 -15.13 2.04 11.36
C THR A 118 -15.87 0.85 11.96
N THR A 119 -16.69 1.05 12.99
CA THR A 119 -17.51 -0.01 13.59
C THR A 119 -18.45 -0.66 12.59
N GLU A 120 -19.08 0.12 11.73
CA GLU A 120 -19.95 -0.40 10.67
C GLU A 120 -19.16 -1.21 9.64
N LEU A 121 -18.02 -0.67 9.18
CA LEU A 121 -17.17 -1.32 8.17
C LEU A 121 -16.56 -2.62 8.71
N VAL A 122 -16.19 -2.70 9.99
CA VAL A 122 -15.71 -3.95 10.61
C VAL A 122 -16.71 -5.09 10.45
N LYS A 123 -18.01 -4.82 10.61
CA LYS A 123 -19.07 -5.82 10.43
C LYS A 123 -19.15 -6.27 8.97
N ILE A 124 -19.17 -5.29 8.05
CA ILE A 124 -19.28 -5.53 6.61
C ILE A 124 -18.11 -6.36 6.09
N VAL A 125 -16.87 -6.00 6.42
CA VAL A 125 -15.69 -6.75 5.93
C VAL A 125 -15.65 -8.17 6.49
N LYS A 126 -16.07 -8.37 7.74
CA LYS A 126 -16.16 -9.73 8.34
C LYS A 126 -17.16 -10.62 7.61
N GLU A 127 -18.32 -10.08 7.22
CA GLU A 127 -19.33 -10.81 6.46
C GLU A 127 -18.84 -11.21 5.08
N HIS A 128 -17.91 -10.46 4.49
CA HIS A 128 -17.35 -10.70 3.15
C HIS A 128 -15.98 -11.39 3.16
N GLY A 129 -15.44 -11.75 4.34
CA GLY A 129 -14.11 -12.37 4.46
C GLY A 129 -12.96 -11.47 4.01
N MET A 130 -13.14 -10.16 4.13
CA MET A 130 -12.16 -9.13 3.76
C MET A 130 -11.41 -8.64 5.00
N SER A 131 -10.35 -7.87 4.78
CA SER A 131 -9.63 -7.14 5.83
C SER A 131 -9.89 -5.65 5.78
N LEU A 132 -9.83 -4.99 6.94
CA LEU A 132 -10.01 -3.56 7.14
C LEU A 132 -8.78 -2.93 7.77
N GLU A 133 -8.26 -1.89 7.10
CA GLU A 133 -7.33 -0.90 7.65
C GLU A 133 -8.11 0.34 8.08
N ALA A 134 -7.70 0.94 9.19
CA ALA A 134 -8.16 2.26 9.62
C ALA A 134 -6.97 3.19 9.83
N GLU A 135 -7.20 4.50 9.93
CA GLU A 135 -6.16 5.49 10.16
C GLU A 135 -6.49 6.41 11.34
N VAL A 136 -5.44 6.74 12.11
CA VAL A 136 -5.45 7.73 13.18
C VAL A 136 -4.24 8.67 13.05
N GLY A 137 -4.45 9.95 13.32
CA GLY A 137 -3.50 11.00 12.96
C GLY A 137 -3.61 11.33 11.48
N SER A 138 -2.64 12.01 10.92
CA SER A 138 -2.64 12.29 9.47
C SER A 138 -1.27 12.05 8.87
N ILE A 139 -1.27 11.47 7.65
CA ILE A 139 -0.06 11.35 6.85
C ILE A 139 0.19 12.69 6.17
N GLY A 140 1.41 13.21 6.24
CA GLY A 140 1.78 14.45 5.57
C GLY A 140 1.89 14.33 4.06
N GLY A 141 1.99 15.47 3.36
CA GLY A 141 2.15 15.50 1.90
C GLY A 141 0.83 15.43 1.14
N GLU A 142 0.89 15.04 -0.13
CA GLU A 142 -0.25 15.00 -1.04
C GLU A 142 -0.42 13.60 -1.64
N GLU A 143 -1.64 13.07 -1.56
CA GLU A 143 -2.06 11.85 -2.26
C GLU A 143 -3.44 12.09 -2.89
N ASP A 144 -3.59 11.81 -4.19
CA ASP A 144 -4.82 12.02 -4.98
C ASP A 144 -5.45 13.42 -4.82
N GLY A 145 -4.61 14.47 -4.63
CA GLY A 145 -5.08 15.84 -4.44
C GLY A 145 -5.51 16.19 -3.00
N VAL A 146 -5.41 15.25 -2.07
CA VAL A 146 -5.63 15.50 -0.64
C VAL A 146 -4.31 15.81 0.04
N ILE A 147 -4.23 16.95 0.73
CA ILE A 147 -3.03 17.39 1.46
C ILE A 147 -3.21 17.08 2.94
N GLY A 148 -2.34 16.22 3.47
CA GLY A 148 -2.29 15.90 4.89
C GLY A 148 -1.39 16.86 5.68
N ALA A 149 -1.77 17.16 6.91
CA ALA A 149 -0.99 18.02 7.80
C ALA A 149 0.24 17.30 8.41
N GLY A 150 0.25 15.96 8.44
CA GLY A 150 1.35 15.16 9.00
C GLY A 150 1.33 15.15 10.53
N GLU A 151 0.16 15.16 11.13
CA GLU A 151 0.00 15.11 12.59
C GLU A 151 0.27 13.71 13.12
N CYS A 152 1.09 13.62 14.17
CA CYS A 152 1.30 12.35 14.85
C CYS A 152 0.01 11.86 15.51
N ALA A 153 -0.22 10.57 15.42
CA ALA A 153 -1.38 9.91 16.00
C ALA A 153 -1.38 10.00 17.54
N ASP A 154 -2.58 10.16 18.14
CA ASP A 154 -2.75 9.95 19.58
C ASP A 154 -2.83 8.44 19.84
N PRO A 155 -1.92 7.87 20.66
CA PRO A 155 -1.94 6.45 20.98
C PRO A 155 -3.25 5.95 21.61
N LYS A 156 -3.97 6.81 22.36
CA LYS A 156 -5.27 6.46 22.95
C LYS A 156 -6.36 6.35 21.90
N GLU A 157 -6.37 7.24 20.90
CA GLU A 157 -7.28 7.15 19.75
C GLU A 157 -6.96 5.91 18.90
N CYS A 158 -5.67 5.59 18.71
CA CYS A 158 -5.26 4.33 18.08
C CYS A 158 -5.81 3.11 18.82
N LYS A 159 -5.77 3.11 20.14
CA LYS A 159 -6.36 2.06 20.97
C LYS A 159 -7.88 1.95 20.78
N MET A 160 -8.59 3.09 20.73
CA MET A 160 -10.05 3.10 20.51
C MET A 160 -10.41 2.42 19.18
N ILE A 161 -9.69 2.75 18.10
CA ILE A 161 -9.91 2.15 16.78
C ILE A 161 -9.50 0.66 16.77
N ALA A 162 -8.38 0.31 17.38
CA ALA A 162 -7.91 -1.08 17.48
C ALA A 162 -8.94 -1.98 18.18
N ASP A 163 -9.58 -1.50 19.25
CA ASP A 163 -10.58 -2.24 20.02
C ASP A 163 -11.88 -2.52 19.26
N LEU A 164 -12.10 -1.87 18.11
CA LEU A 164 -13.24 -2.16 17.23
C LEU A 164 -13.06 -3.48 16.46
N GLY A 165 -11.82 -3.98 16.39
CA GLY A 165 -11.48 -5.21 15.69
C GLY A 165 -11.15 -5.01 14.22
N VAL A 166 -10.51 -3.90 13.88
CA VAL A 166 -9.82 -3.70 12.59
C VAL A 166 -8.68 -4.71 12.46
N ASP A 167 -8.27 -5.02 11.23
CA ASP A 167 -7.23 -6.02 10.99
C ASP A 167 -5.82 -5.42 11.06
N PHE A 168 -5.67 -4.14 10.75
CA PHE A 168 -4.42 -3.38 10.85
C PHE A 168 -4.69 -1.88 10.92
N LEU A 169 -3.71 -1.11 11.40
CA LEU A 169 -3.88 0.30 11.72
C LEU A 169 -2.74 1.14 11.17
N ALA A 170 -3.07 2.15 10.37
CA ALA A 170 -2.16 3.23 10.00
C ALA A 170 -2.14 4.31 11.10
N ALA A 171 -0.96 4.68 11.54
CA ALA A 171 -0.75 5.74 12.49
C ALA A 171 0.18 6.81 11.91
N GLY A 172 -0.24 8.07 11.96
CA GLY A 172 0.64 9.19 11.63
C GLY A 172 1.84 9.23 12.60
N ILE A 173 3.05 9.12 12.07
CA ILE A 173 4.30 9.14 12.86
C ILE A 173 5.35 10.07 12.24
N GLY A 174 4.89 11.13 11.57
CA GLY A 174 5.76 12.07 10.84
C GLY A 174 6.16 11.60 9.45
N ASN A 175 5.51 10.56 8.95
CA ASN A 175 5.64 10.06 7.58
C ASN A 175 4.86 10.95 6.60
N ILE A 176 5.32 10.97 5.34
CA ILE A 176 4.87 11.91 4.31
C ILE A 176 4.66 11.14 2.99
N HIS A 177 3.53 11.39 2.31
CA HIS A 177 3.33 10.96 0.93
C HIS A 177 4.22 11.75 -0.03
N GLY A 178 4.76 11.08 -1.04
CA GLY A 178 5.61 11.70 -2.04
C GLY A 178 7.08 11.79 -1.63
N LYS A 179 7.75 12.86 -2.07
CA LYS A 179 9.18 13.08 -1.77
C LYS A 179 9.34 13.76 -0.43
N TYR A 180 10.19 13.21 0.41
CA TYR A 180 10.53 13.82 1.70
C TYR A 180 11.37 15.10 1.50
N PRO A 181 11.05 16.18 2.21
CA PRO A 181 11.85 17.41 2.14
C PRO A 181 13.20 17.20 2.83
N ALA A 182 14.21 17.98 2.39
CA ALA A 182 15.58 17.87 2.93
C ALA A 182 15.69 18.13 4.45
N ASN A 183 14.73 18.85 5.02
CA ASN A 183 14.66 19.16 6.45
C ASN A 183 13.77 18.19 7.25
N TRP A 184 13.35 17.08 6.66
CA TRP A 184 12.57 16.05 7.36
C TRP A 184 13.36 15.48 8.53
N LYS A 185 12.71 15.35 9.67
CA LYS A 185 13.39 14.96 10.94
C LYS A 185 13.40 13.46 11.21
N GLY A 186 12.87 12.66 10.29
CA GLY A 186 12.69 11.22 10.48
C GLY A 186 11.34 10.85 11.09
N LEU A 187 11.12 9.55 11.24
CA LEU A 187 9.91 8.99 11.84
C LEU A 187 9.90 9.22 13.37
N SER A 188 8.72 9.48 13.93
CA SER A 188 8.52 9.54 15.38
C SER A 188 8.42 8.12 15.97
N PHE A 189 9.55 7.55 16.34
CA PHE A 189 9.60 6.22 16.99
C PHE A 189 9.02 6.22 18.39
N GLU A 190 8.99 7.39 19.05
CA GLU A 190 8.31 7.56 20.34
C GLU A 190 6.81 7.34 20.19
N THR A 191 6.19 8.00 19.22
CA THR A 191 4.77 7.79 18.90
C THR A 191 4.49 6.35 18.51
N LEU A 192 5.32 5.78 17.61
CA LEU A 192 5.13 4.40 17.14
C LEU A 192 5.23 3.39 18.29
N ALA A 193 6.18 3.55 19.20
CA ALA A 193 6.32 2.67 20.37
C ALA A 193 5.11 2.78 21.31
N ALA A 194 4.60 4.00 21.56
CA ALA A 194 3.41 4.20 22.39
C ALA A 194 2.15 3.61 21.76
N VAL A 195 1.98 3.72 20.43
CA VAL A 195 0.89 3.08 19.70
C VAL A 195 1.01 1.56 19.80
N GLN A 196 2.19 0.99 19.54
CA GLN A 196 2.46 -0.43 19.62
C GLN A 196 2.17 -0.99 21.01
N GLU A 197 2.54 -0.30 22.09
CA GLU A 197 2.28 -0.70 23.47
C GLU A 197 0.77 -0.83 23.74
N LEU A 198 -0.04 0.12 23.26
CA LEU A 198 -1.48 0.14 23.50
C LEU A 198 -2.28 -0.78 22.56
N THR A 199 -1.78 -1.02 21.33
CA THR A 199 -2.49 -1.84 20.32
C THR A 199 -2.05 -3.30 20.32
N GLY A 200 -0.97 -3.65 21.02
CA GLY A 200 -0.50 -5.02 21.23
C GLY A 200 -0.19 -5.75 19.93
N GLU A 201 -0.90 -6.85 19.66
CA GLU A 201 -0.66 -7.72 18.51
C GLU A 201 -1.21 -7.19 17.17
N LEU A 202 -1.89 -6.05 17.17
CA LEU A 202 -2.42 -5.47 15.94
C LEU A 202 -1.27 -5.08 14.98
N PRO A 203 -1.26 -5.55 13.71
CA PRO A 203 -0.30 -5.07 12.71
C PRO A 203 -0.42 -3.57 12.48
N LEU A 204 0.71 -2.87 12.45
CA LEU A 204 0.78 -1.44 12.16
C LEU A 204 1.21 -1.20 10.70
N VAL A 205 0.77 -0.07 10.15
CA VAL A 205 1.02 0.31 8.77
C VAL A 205 1.82 1.61 8.70
N LEU A 206 2.82 1.62 7.83
CA LEU A 206 3.60 2.81 7.48
C LEU A 206 3.26 3.25 6.06
N HIS A 207 2.56 4.35 5.92
CA HIS A 207 2.34 5.03 4.65
C HIS A 207 3.55 5.88 4.25
N GLY A 208 3.65 6.25 2.97
CA GLY A 208 4.72 7.12 2.48
C GLY A 208 6.11 6.49 2.58
N GLY A 209 6.25 5.20 2.25
CA GLY A 209 7.52 4.46 2.35
C GLY A 209 8.61 4.88 1.37
N THR A 210 8.33 5.81 0.44
CA THR A 210 9.29 6.27 -0.56
C THR A 210 10.43 7.05 0.08
N GLY A 211 11.68 6.60 -0.09
CA GLY A 211 12.88 7.35 0.32
C GLY A 211 13.17 7.37 1.82
N ILE A 212 12.44 6.61 2.64
CA ILE A 212 12.79 6.44 4.06
C ILE A 212 14.06 5.58 4.15
N PRO A 213 15.08 5.99 4.95
CA PRO A 213 16.29 5.21 5.15
C PRO A 213 16.03 3.79 5.66
N ALA A 214 16.78 2.80 5.17
CA ALA A 214 16.56 1.40 5.49
C ALA A 214 16.68 1.07 6.99
N ASP A 215 17.51 1.78 7.72
CA ASP A 215 17.64 1.65 9.18
C ASP A 215 16.38 2.13 9.92
N GLN A 216 15.73 3.19 9.45
CA GLN A 216 14.44 3.65 9.99
C GLN A 216 13.30 2.67 9.65
N ILE A 217 13.29 2.12 8.43
CA ILE A 217 12.34 1.06 8.03
C ILE A 217 12.48 -0.14 8.96
N LYS A 218 13.71 -0.63 9.16
CA LYS A 218 13.97 -1.76 10.05
C LYS A 218 13.48 -1.50 11.47
N LYS A 219 13.80 -0.33 12.02
CA LYS A 219 13.34 0.07 13.35
C LYS A 219 11.82 0.15 13.45
N ALA A 220 11.15 0.64 12.41
CA ALA A 220 9.69 0.66 12.37
C ALA A 220 9.09 -0.75 12.37
N ILE A 221 9.68 -1.69 11.60
CA ILE A 221 9.29 -3.10 11.59
C ILE A 221 9.48 -3.73 12.97
N ASP A 222 10.61 -3.50 13.62
CA ASP A 222 10.88 -4.00 14.98
C ASP A 222 9.85 -3.48 16.02
N LEU A 223 9.23 -2.33 15.74
CA LEU A 223 8.15 -1.70 16.53
C LEU A 223 6.74 -2.04 16.02
N GLY A 224 6.57 -3.09 15.22
CA GLY A 224 5.26 -3.64 14.86
C GLY A 224 4.70 -3.21 13.51
N VAL A 225 5.42 -2.40 12.71
CA VAL A 225 5.04 -2.14 11.33
C VAL A 225 5.14 -3.42 10.51
N SER A 226 4.04 -3.79 9.88
CA SER A 226 3.90 -5.06 9.14
C SER A 226 3.45 -4.85 7.69
N LYS A 227 3.06 -3.63 7.32
CA LYS A 227 2.71 -3.20 5.97
C LYS A 227 3.37 -1.86 5.70
N ILE A 228 3.98 -1.70 4.53
CA ILE A 228 4.62 -0.45 4.11
C ILE A 228 4.16 -0.09 2.70
N ASN A 229 3.59 1.11 2.53
CA ASN A 229 3.09 1.60 1.26
C ASN A 229 4.19 2.29 0.46
N VAL A 230 4.34 1.92 -0.81
CA VAL A 230 5.26 2.51 -1.78
C VAL A 230 4.51 2.84 -3.07
N ASN A 231 4.47 4.11 -3.45
CA ASN A 231 3.85 4.58 -4.69
C ASN A 231 4.82 5.43 -5.51
N THR A 232 5.19 6.59 -5.00
CA THR A 232 5.97 7.62 -5.71
C THR A 232 7.28 7.08 -6.27
N GLU A 233 7.98 6.21 -5.56
CA GLU A 233 9.27 5.66 -6.00
C GLU A 233 9.14 4.82 -7.28
N CYS A 234 8.08 4.02 -7.39
CA CYS A 234 7.78 3.27 -8.62
C CYS A 234 7.41 4.22 -9.78
N GLN A 235 6.65 5.29 -9.49
CA GLN A 235 6.29 6.28 -10.50
C GLN A 235 7.53 7.02 -11.04
N LEU A 236 8.44 7.41 -10.17
CA LEU A 236 9.70 8.07 -10.54
C LEU A 236 10.61 7.15 -11.36
N ALA A 237 10.75 5.89 -10.95
CA ALA A 237 11.54 4.89 -11.64
C ALA A 237 11.01 4.65 -13.07
N PHE A 238 9.69 4.48 -13.21
CA PHE A 238 9.04 4.33 -14.51
C PHE A 238 9.25 5.55 -15.41
N ALA A 239 9.02 6.75 -14.87
CA ALA A 239 9.15 7.99 -15.63
C ALA A 239 10.60 8.22 -16.12
N ASP A 240 11.59 7.97 -15.25
CA ASP A 240 13.00 8.13 -15.59
C ASP A 240 13.45 7.15 -16.68
N ALA A 241 13.10 5.88 -16.56
CA ALA A 241 13.44 4.86 -17.54
C ALA A 241 12.78 5.12 -18.92
N THR A 242 11.52 5.55 -18.92
CA THR A 242 10.78 5.91 -20.14
C THR A 242 11.40 7.15 -20.80
N ARG A 243 11.76 8.16 -20.01
CA ARG A 243 12.46 9.36 -20.51
C ARG A 243 13.79 9.00 -21.17
N LYS A 244 14.62 8.20 -20.50
CA LYS A 244 15.90 7.75 -21.05
C LYS A 244 15.75 6.99 -22.37
N TYR A 245 14.71 6.18 -22.52
CA TYR A 245 14.38 5.48 -23.75
C TYR A 245 14.10 6.45 -24.90
N ILE A 246 13.29 7.49 -24.65
CA ILE A 246 12.94 8.53 -25.61
C ILE A 246 14.15 9.42 -25.94
N GLU A 247 14.89 9.89 -24.93
CA GLU A 247 16.09 10.72 -25.13
C GLU A 247 17.18 10.01 -25.93
N ALA A 248 17.26 8.68 -25.83
CA ALA A 248 18.17 7.86 -26.66
C ALA A 248 17.65 7.61 -28.05
N GLY A 249 16.50 8.18 -28.46
CA GLY A 249 15.90 8.03 -29.79
C GLY A 249 15.39 6.62 -30.11
N LYS A 250 15.23 5.75 -29.07
CA LYS A 250 14.81 4.36 -29.27
C LYS A 250 13.39 4.22 -29.81
N ASP A 251 12.53 5.18 -29.51
CA ASP A 251 11.17 5.28 -30.02
C ASP A 251 11.14 5.53 -31.55
N LEU A 252 12.22 6.09 -32.12
CA LEU A 252 12.36 6.37 -33.54
C LEU A 252 12.99 5.20 -34.33
N GLU A 253 13.56 4.21 -33.66
CA GLU A 253 14.19 3.05 -34.29
C GLU A 253 13.18 1.92 -34.55
N GLY A 254 12.98 1.55 -35.81
CA GLY A 254 12.06 0.46 -36.18
C GLY A 254 10.64 0.69 -35.67
N LYS A 255 10.15 -0.19 -34.78
CA LYS A 255 8.85 -0.07 -34.07
C LYS A 255 9.02 0.30 -32.59
N GLY A 256 10.02 1.11 -32.23
CA GLY A 256 10.27 1.54 -30.87
C GLY A 256 9.13 2.35 -30.24
N PHE A 257 8.28 2.98 -31.07
CA PHE A 257 7.07 3.69 -30.67
C PHE A 257 5.90 2.78 -30.26
N ASP A 258 5.97 1.47 -30.54
CA ASP A 258 4.93 0.51 -30.10
C ASP A 258 4.85 0.55 -28.56
N PRO A 259 3.67 0.78 -27.95
CA PRO A 259 3.53 0.89 -26.50
C PRO A 259 4.11 -0.31 -25.74
N ARG A 260 4.08 -1.51 -26.32
CA ARG A 260 4.69 -2.70 -25.72
C ARG A 260 6.22 -2.61 -25.59
N LYS A 261 6.86 -1.78 -26.44
CA LYS A 261 8.30 -1.50 -26.39
C LYS A 261 8.62 -0.22 -25.64
N LEU A 262 7.81 0.82 -25.88
CA LEU A 262 7.98 2.14 -25.25
C LEU A 262 7.85 2.07 -23.72
N LEU A 263 6.91 1.26 -23.21
CA LEU A 263 6.63 1.15 -21.78
C LEU A 263 7.47 0.05 -21.07
N ALA A 264 8.14 -0.83 -21.85
CA ALA A 264 8.91 -1.94 -21.28
C ALA A 264 10.04 -1.50 -20.34
N PRO A 265 10.88 -0.50 -20.65
CA PRO A 265 11.93 -0.04 -19.73
C PRO A 265 11.38 0.48 -18.42
N GLY A 266 10.25 1.18 -18.46
CA GLY A 266 9.55 1.66 -17.28
C GLY A 266 9.03 0.50 -16.41
N ALA A 267 8.42 -0.51 -17.02
CA ALA A 267 7.95 -1.70 -16.31
C ALA A 267 9.11 -2.47 -15.63
N GLU A 268 10.25 -2.62 -16.31
CA GLU A 268 11.44 -3.24 -15.72
C GLU A 268 12.01 -2.41 -14.56
N ALA A 269 11.95 -1.08 -14.64
CA ALA A 269 12.36 -0.20 -13.54
C ALA A 269 11.44 -0.36 -12.31
N ILE A 270 10.13 -0.54 -12.51
CA ILE A 270 9.20 -0.88 -11.42
C ILE A 270 9.59 -2.21 -10.77
N LYS A 271 9.86 -3.26 -11.56
CA LYS A 271 10.27 -4.57 -11.03
C LYS A 271 11.51 -4.46 -10.14
N ALA A 272 12.52 -3.70 -10.59
CA ALA A 272 13.74 -3.47 -9.82
C ALA A 272 13.46 -2.75 -8.48
N THR A 273 12.63 -1.70 -8.51
CA THR A 273 12.24 -0.95 -7.30
C THR A 273 11.44 -1.83 -6.34
N VAL A 274 10.47 -2.58 -6.83
CA VAL A 274 9.64 -3.49 -6.00
C VAL A 274 10.51 -4.56 -5.33
N LYS A 275 11.44 -5.16 -6.07
CA LYS A 275 12.38 -6.16 -5.53
C LYS A 275 13.26 -5.57 -4.43
N GLU A 276 13.85 -4.39 -4.66
CA GLU A 276 14.64 -3.67 -3.65
C GLU A 276 13.84 -3.43 -2.36
N LYS A 277 12.58 -2.99 -2.50
CA LYS A 277 11.72 -2.79 -1.32
C LYS A 277 11.39 -4.10 -0.61
N MET A 278 11.11 -5.17 -1.33
CA MET A 278 10.90 -6.49 -0.72
C MET A 278 12.13 -6.99 0.05
N GLU A 279 13.34 -6.70 -0.45
CA GLU A 279 14.59 -6.97 0.26
C GLU A 279 14.71 -6.15 1.56
N ILE A 280 14.49 -4.83 1.49
CA ILE A 280 14.55 -3.92 2.65
C ILE A 280 13.50 -4.29 3.70
N PHE A 281 12.29 -4.67 3.27
CA PHE A 281 11.18 -5.05 4.16
C PHE A 281 11.31 -6.47 4.72
N GLY A 282 12.22 -7.27 4.17
CA GLY A 282 12.46 -8.65 4.61
C GLY A 282 11.37 -9.63 4.20
N SER A 283 10.58 -9.33 3.15
CA SER A 283 9.45 -10.15 2.71
C SER A 283 9.80 -11.23 1.67
N ILE A 284 11.03 -11.26 1.16
CA ILE A 284 11.49 -12.30 0.25
C ILE A 284 11.44 -13.67 0.94
N ASP A 285 10.93 -14.69 0.24
CA ASP A 285 10.71 -16.05 0.74
C ASP A 285 9.76 -16.15 1.95
N LYS A 286 8.77 -15.25 2.02
CA LYS A 286 7.75 -15.22 3.09
C LYS A 286 6.33 -15.58 2.62
N ALA A 287 6.15 -16.00 1.39
CA ALA A 287 4.86 -16.40 0.83
C ALA A 287 4.28 -17.69 1.43
#